data_b66984087140b50a9453e3b7f784cf45
#
_entry.id   b66984087140b50a9453e3b7f784cf45
#
_cell.length_a   1.000
_cell.length_b   1.000
_cell.length_c   1.000
_cell.angle_alpha   90.00
_cell.angle_beta   90.00
_cell.angle_gamma   90.00
#
_symmetry.space_group_name_H-M   'P 1'
#
loop_
_entity.id
_entity.type
_entity.pdbx_description
1 polymer ?
#
loop_
_entity_poly.entity_id
_entity_poly.type
_entity_poly.pdbx_seq_one_letter_code
_entity_poly.pdbx_strand_id
1 'polypeptide(L)'
;LSVKAIMGVAGYSEMARMLGMDDVADRYAAKAKAMATKWEQMAREGDHYRLAFDRENTWSQKYNMIWDKMWNLHLFPNNVMEKEVAYYLTKQNLYGLPLDSRKEYTKSDWIMWSAAMSSDKATFEKFISPVYKYANETVSRVPLSDWHYTDSGKFVGFKARSVIGGYWMKVLMDKMQK
;
A
#
# COMPACT_ATOMS: atom_id res chain seq x y z
N LEU A 1 9.12 1.51 5.64
CA LEU A 1 9.83 2.81 5.52
C LEU A 1 10.57 2.96 4.20
N SER A 2 11.33 1.94 3.74
CA SER A 2 12.15 2.04 2.52
C SER A 2 11.35 2.37 1.26
N VAL A 3 10.21 1.71 1.03
CA VAL A 3 9.32 2.04 -0.11
C VAL A 3 8.88 3.51 -0.05
N LYS A 4 8.51 4.01 1.14
CA LYS A 4 8.15 5.42 1.32
C LYS A 4 9.31 6.37 0.97
N ALA A 5 10.54 6.04 1.37
CA ALA A 5 11.72 6.83 1.03
C ALA A 5 12.01 6.83 -0.48
N ILE A 6 11.88 5.67 -1.13
CA ILE A 6 12.02 5.54 -2.59
C ILE A 6 11.01 6.44 -3.30
N MET A 7 9.73 6.38 -2.90
CA MET A 7 8.68 7.22 -3.47
C MET A 7 8.90 8.71 -3.19
N GLY A 8 9.47 9.08 -2.03
CA GLY A 8 9.84 10.46 -1.72
C GLY A 8 10.95 11.00 -2.66
N VAL A 9 11.96 10.18 -2.94
CA VAL A 9 13.04 10.55 -3.89
C VAL A 9 12.49 10.68 -5.32
N ALA A 10 11.59 9.77 -5.73
CA ALA A 10 10.94 9.83 -7.03
C ALA A 10 10.03 11.07 -7.15
N GLY A 11 9.23 11.36 -6.12
CA GLY A 11 8.39 12.57 -6.09
C GLY A 11 9.21 13.86 -6.19
N TYR A 12 10.38 13.89 -5.55
CA TYR A 12 11.30 15.03 -5.70
C TYR A 12 11.79 15.19 -7.15
N SER A 13 12.10 14.07 -7.83
CA SER A 13 12.45 14.09 -9.25
C SER A 13 11.33 14.69 -10.11
N GLU A 14 10.08 14.27 -9.89
CA GLU A 14 8.94 14.78 -10.64
C GLU A 14 8.71 16.29 -10.39
N MET A 15 8.84 16.75 -9.14
CA MET A 15 8.75 18.18 -8.82
C MET A 15 9.86 18.99 -9.49
N ALA A 16 11.10 18.47 -9.55
CA ALA A 16 12.20 19.12 -10.25
C ALA A 16 11.91 19.24 -11.76
N ARG A 17 11.34 18.21 -12.37
CA ARG A 17 10.93 18.20 -13.78
C ARG A 17 9.85 19.26 -14.05
N MET A 18 8.83 19.36 -13.17
CA MET A 18 7.79 20.38 -13.27
C MET A 18 8.35 21.82 -13.22
N LEU A 19 9.51 22.00 -12.60
CA LEU A 19 10.21 23.29 -12.50
C LEU A 19 11.24 23.53 -13.61
N GLY A 20 11.35 22.62 -14.60
CA GLY A 20 12.32 22.69 -15.68
C GLY A 20 13.77 22.41 -15.26
N MET A 21 13.97 21.73 -14.12
CA MET A 21 15.29 21.36 -13.59
C MET A 21 15.65 19.93 -14.05
N ASP A 22 15.79 19.72 -15.35
CA ASP A 22 15.88 18.37 -15.95
C ASP A 22 17.08 17.57 -15.45
N ASP A 23 18.26 18.17 -15.32
CA ASP A 23 19.46 17.47 -14.79
C ASP A 23 19.25 16.95 -13.36
N VAL A 24 18.54 17.75 -12.52
CA VAL A 24 18.19 17.36 -11.17
C VAL A 24 17.15 16.23 -11.20
N ALA A 25 16.13 16.37 -12.05
CA ALA A 25 15.07 15.38 -12.21
C ALA A 25 15.66 14.03 -12.62
N ASP A 26 16.48 13.98 -13.66
CA ASP A 26 17.08 12.75 -14.18
C ASP A 26 18.00 12.07 -13.15
N ARG A 27 18.81 12.85 -12.45
CA ARG A 27 19.68 12.34 -11.38
C ARG A 27 18.88 11.67 -10.26
N TYR A 28 17.78 12.26 -9.81
CA TYR A 28 16.98 11.70 -8.73
C TYR A 28 16.04 10.58 -9.19
N ALA A 29 15.58 10.59 -10.45
CA ALA A 29 14.88 9.46 -11.06
C ALA A 29 15.77 8.21 -11.09
N ALA A 30 17.00 8.35 -11.58
CA ALA A 30 17.99 7.28 -11.60
C ALA A 30 18.29 6.75 -10.18
N LYS A 31 18.41 7.66 -9.21
CA LYS A 31 18.60 7.29 -7.79
C LYS A 31 17.42 6.51 -7.23
N ALA A 32 16.19 6.96 -7.46
CA ALA A 32 14.98 6.26 -7.02
C ALA A 32 14.91 4.84 -7.62
N LYS A 33 15.21 4.71 -8.91
CA LYS A 33 15.25 3.42 -9.61
C LYS A 33 16.29 2.46 -9.02
N ALA A 34 17.49 2.95 -8.76
CA ALA A 34 18.56 2.15 -8.14
C ALA A 34 18.16 1.72 -6.70
N MET A 35 17.52 2.60 -5.94
CA MET A 35 17.00 2.27 -4.60
C MET A 35 15.90 1.21 -4.66
N ALA A 36 14.99 1.28 -5.63
CA ALA A 36 13.92 0.30 -5.82
C ALA A 36 14.49 -1.08 -6.17
N THR A 37 15.48 -1.14 -7.07
CA THR A 37 16.19 -2.38 -7.43
C THR A 37 16.88 -2.99 -6.22
N LYS A 38 17.61 -2.18 -5.45
CA LYS A 38 18.29 -2.64 -4.23
C LYS A 38 17.31 -3.13 -3.16
N TRP A 39 16.20 -2.40 -2.98
CA TRP A 39 15.13 -2.80 -2.06
C TRP A 39 14.56 -4.17 -2.45
N GLU A 40 14.27 -4.37 -3.72
CA GLU A 40 13.70 -5.62 -4.23
C GLU A 40 14.63 -6.81 -3.93
N GLN A 41 15.93 -6.65 -4.17
CA GLN A 41 16.93 -7.67 -3.86
C GLN A 41 17.03 -7.99 -2.36
N MET A 42 17.00 -6.96 -1.51
CA MET A 42 17.17 -7.13 -0.06
C MET A 42 15.92 -7.63 0.65
N ALA A 43 14.72 -7.29 0.14
CA ALA A 43 13.46 -7.63 0.79
C ALA A 43 12.84 -8.95 0.29
N ARG A 44 13.31 -9.49 -0.84
CA ARG A 44 12.73 -10.68 -1.49
C ARG A 44 12.76 -11.90 -0.57
N GLU A 45 11.61 -12.57 -0.46
CA GLU A 45 11.47 -13.83 0.27
C GLU A 45 10.38 -14.70 -0.40
N GLY A 46 10.80 -15.60 -1.30
CA GLY A 46 9.88 -16.48 -2.01
C GLY A 46 8.82 -15.72 -2.81
N ASP A 47 7.57 -15.82 -2.38
CA ASP A 47 6.38 -15.24 -3.02
C ASP A 47 5.97 -13.87 -2.49
N HIS A 48 6.74 -13.26 -1.59
CA HIS A 48 6.47 -11.97 -0.98
C HIS A 48 7.75 -11.20 -0.66
N TYR A 49 7.62 -10.04 0.02
CA TYR A 49 8.73 -9.22 0.48
C TYR A 49 8.64 -8.95 1.98
N ARG A 50 9.79 -9.07 2.65
CA ARG A 50 9.92 -8.95 4.11
C ARG A 50 9.41 -7.61 4.65
N LEU A 51 9.00 -7.60 5.90
CA LEU A 51 8.74 -6.39 6.69
C LEU A 51 10.01 -5.57 6.91
N ALA A 52 11.12 -6.24 7.24
CA ALA A 52 12.44 -5.68 7.44
C ALA A 52 13.48 -6.61 6.81
N PHE A 53 14.58 -6.05 6.31
CA PHE A 53 15.59 -6.80 5.53
C PHE A 53 16.25 -7.94 6.31
N ASP A 54 16.39 -7.77 7.62
CA ASP A 54 17.02 -8.69 8.57
C ASP A 54 16.04 -9.65 9.26
N ARG A 55 14.74 -9.64 8.87
CA ARG A 55 13.70 -10.45 9.52
C ARG A 55 13.03 -11.39 8.55
N GLU A 56 13.47 -12.63 8.56
CA GLU A 56 12.85 -13.71 7.79
C GLU A 56 11.45 -14.07 8.30
N ASN A 57 10.64 -14.63 7.43
CA ASN A 57 9.25 -15.04 7.70
C ASN A 57 8.35 -13.88 8.16
N THR A 58 8.65 -12.66 7.70
CA THR A 58 7.86 -11.47 7.99
C THR A 58 7.34 -10.82 6.73
N TRP A 59 6.19 -10.16 6.83
CA TRP A 59 5.57 -9.44 5.72
C TRP A 59 4.91 -8.15 6.23
N SER A 60 4.62 -7.24 5.32
CA SER A 60 3.81 -6.04 5.60
C SER A 60 3.14 -5.56 4.34
N GLN A 61 2.04 -4.82 4.48
CA GLN A 61 1.45 -4.09 3.37
C GLN A 61 2.44 -3.06 2.81
N LYS A 62 2.72 -3.13 1.50
CA LYS A 62 3.58 -2.18 0.78
C LYS A 62 2.74 -1.08 0.10
N TYR A 63 1.70 -0.62 0.79
CA TYR A 63 0.67 0.31 0.27
C TYR A 63 1.22 1.56 -0.40
N ASN A 64 2.42 2.03 -0.02
CA ASN A 64 3.04 3.18 -0.69
C ASN A 64 3.50 2.91 -2.13
N MET A 65 3.52 1.66 -2.60
CA MET A 65 3.80 1.35 -4.02
C MET A 65 2.69 1.84 -4.95
N ILE A 66 1.50 2.12 -4.42
CA ILE A 66 0.40 2.64 -5.23
C ILE A 66 0.77 3.93 -5.97
N TRP A 67 1.65 4.75 -5.42
CA TRP A 67 2.11 5.98 -6.04
C TRP A 67 2.94 5.73 -7.28
N ASP A 68 3.75 4.66 -7.31
CA ASP A 68 4.48 4.21 -8.52
C ASP A 68 3.51 3.89 -9.66
N LYS A 69 2.46 3.13 -9.34
CA LYS A 69 1.40 2.77 -10.29
C LYS A 69 0.60 3.99 -10.73
N MET A 70 0.20 4.85 -9.80
CA MET A 70 -0.65 6.01 -10.07
C MET A 70 0.04 7.06 -10.96
N TRP A 71 1.34 7.29 -10.75
CA TRP A 71 2.14 8.25 -11.51
C TRP A 71 2.91 7.61 -12.67
N ASN A 72 2.73 6.31 -12.87
CA ASN A 72 3.36 5.57 -13.98
C ASN A 72 4.90 5.72 -14.02
N LEU A 73 5.53 5.67 -12.85
CA LEU A 73 6.98 5.91 -12.72
C LEU A 73 7.82 4.68 -13.06
N HIS A 74 7.23 3.48 -13.02
CA HIS A 74 7.90 2.21 -13.33
C HIS A 74 9.17 1.95 -12.49
N LEU A 75 9.16 2.35 -11.22
CA LEU A 75 10.28 2.16 -10.30
C LEU A 75 10.43 0.69 -9.91
N PHE A 76 9.33 0.06 -9.53
CA PHE A 76 9.29 -1.36 -9.17
C PHE A 76 8.91 -2.21 -10.39
N PRO A 77 9.49 -3.42 -10.57
CA PRO A 77 9.01 -4.37 -11.56
C PRO A 77 7.53 -4.71 -11.33
N ASN A 78 6.74 -4.85 -12.40
CA ASN A 78 5.29 -5.10 -12.31
C ASN A 78 4.95 -6.34 -11.46
N ASN A 79 5.76 -7.38 -11.53
CA ASN A 79 5.55 -8.60 -10.76
C ASN A 79 5.70 -8.42 -9.23
N VAL A 80 6.32 -7.33 -8.76
CA VAL A 80 6.43 -7.03 -7.32
C VAL A 80 5.06 -6.76 -6.73
N MET A 81 4.27 -5.88 -7.35
CA MET A 81 2.91 -5.58 -6.87
C MET A 81 1.98 -6.79 -7.00
N GLU A 82 2.08 -7.54 -8.10
CA GLU A 82 1.28 -8.74 -8.32
C GLU A 82 1.54 -9.81 -7.25
N LYS A 83 2.82 -10.06 -6.92
CA LYS A 83 3.20 -10.99 -5.85
C LYS A 83 2.66 -10.56 -4.50
N GLU A 84 2.85 -9.28 -4.14
CA GLU A 84 2.35 -8.75 -2.88
C GLU A 84 0.82 -8.86 -2.77
N VAL A 85 0.09 -8.49 -3.82
CA VAL A 85 -1.37 -8.59 -3.87
C VAL A 85 -1.82 -10.04 -3.71
N ALA A 86 -1.20 -10.99 -4.43
CA ALA A 86 -1.51 -12.40 -4.32
C ALA A 86 -1.23 -12.93 -2.90
N TYR A 87 -0.10 -12.56 -2.32
CA TYR A 87 0.28 -12.95 -0.96
C TYR A 87 -0.69 -12.38 0.09
N TYR A 88 -1.09 -11.11 -0.04
CA TYR A 88 -2.03 -10.47 0.88
C TYR A 88 -3.39 -11.17 0.92
N LEU A 89 -3.88 -11.68 -0.21
CA LEU A 89 -5.12 -12.45 -0.24
C LEU A 89 -5.06 -13.70 0.63
N THR A 90 -3.88 -14.29 0.83
CA THR A 90 -3.69 -15.44 1.73
C THR A 90 -3.62 -15.07 3.21
N LYS A 91 -3.50 -13.77 3.52
CA LYS A 91 -3.33 -13.25 4.89
C LYS A 91 -4.55 -12.50 5.42
N GLN A 92 -5.62 -12.40 4.65
CA GLN A 92 -6.83 -11.71 5.07
C GLN A 92 -7.56 -12.46 6.18
N ASN A 93 -8.02 -11.70 7.17
CA ASN A 93 -8.93 -12.13 8.21
C ASN A 93 -10.37 -11.69 7.89
N LEU A 94 -11.30 -11.98 8.81
CA LEU A 94 -12.73 -11.71 8.66
C LEU A 94 -13.05 -10.25 8.32
N TYR A 95 -12.29 -9.29 8.88
CA TYR A 95 -12.50 -7.84 8.75
C TYR A 95 -11.34 -7.12 8.03
N GLY A 96 -10.57 -7.84 7.23
CA GLY A 96 -9.56 -7.27 6.35
C GLY A 96 -8.16 -7.82 6.53
N LEU A 97 -7.25 -7.22 5.79
CA LEU A 97 -5.84 -7.58 5.79
C LEU A 97 -5.12 -6.94 6.99
N PRO A 98 -4.42 -7.71 7.85
CA PRO A 98 -3.54 -7.14 8.86
C PRO A 98 -2.50 -6.20 8.24
N LEU A 99 -1.99 -5.25 9.01
CA LEU A 99 -1.00 -4.30 8.53
C LEU A 99 0.33 -4.99 8.19
N ASP A 100 0.70 -5.95 9.00
CA ASP A 100 1.92 -6.75 8.87
C ASP A 100 1.86 -7.99 9.78
N SER A 101 2.91 -8.81 9.72
CA SER A 101 3.04 -10.08 10.45
C SER A 101 3.17 -9.96 11.98
N ARG A 102 3.17 -8.76 12.55
CA ARG A 102 3.40 -8.56 13.99
C ARG A 102 2.13 -8.62 14.83
N LYS A 103 0.97 -8.20 14.28
CA LYS A 103 -0.31 -8.12 15.01
C LYS A 103 -1.50 -8.14 14.06
N GLU A 104 -2.63 -8.62 14.56
CA GLU A 104 -3.89 -8.74 13.83
C GLU A 104 -4.69 -7.43 13.71
N TYR A 105 -4.05 -6.28 13.75
CA TYR A 105 -4.71 -5.01 13.46
C TYR A 105 -4.29 -4.45 12.11
N THR A 106 -5.10 -3.54 11.60
CA THR A 106 -4.88 -2.90 10.30
C THR A 106 -5.19 -1.41 10.33
N LYS A 107 -4.84 -0.76 9.22
CA LYS A 107 -5.32 0.56 8.82
C LYS A 107 -6.14 0.39 7.54
N SER A 108 -7.43 0.62 7.63
CA SER A 108 -8.36 0.34 6.54
C SER A 108 -8.12 1.21 5.30
N ASP A 109 -7.67 2.45 5.47
CA ASP A 109 -7.22 3.31 4.37
C ASP A 109 -6.03 2.71 3.62
N TRP A 110 -5.10 2.06 4.31
CA TRP A 110 -3.96 1.39 3.67
C TRP A 110 -4.35 0.05 3.01
N ILE A 111 -5.38 -0.64 3.52
CA ILE A 111 -5.96 -1.77 2.78
C ILE A 111 -6.49 -1.28 1.43
N MET A 112 -7.20 -0.15 1.39
CA MET A 112 -7.74 0.41 0.16
C MET A 112 -6.64 0.80 -0.83
N TRP A 113 -5.51 1.32 -0.35
CA TRP A 113 -4.34 1.59 -1.19
C TRP A 113 -3.71 0.29 -1.72
N SER A 114 -3.56 -0.72 -0.86
CA SER A 114 -3.07 -2.05 -1.27
C SER A 114 -3.99 -2.71 -2.28
N ALA A 115 -5.31 -2.61 -2.07
CA ALA A 115 -6.33 -3.10 -3.01
C ALA A 115 -6.21 -2.43 -4.39
N ALA A 116 -5.94 -1.12 -4.43
CA ALA A 116 -5.79 -0.37 -5.69
C ALA A 116 -4.54 -0.78 -6.50
N MET A 117 -3.59 -1.52 -5.90
CA MET A 117 -2.48 -2.12 -6.64
C MET A 117 -2.92 -3.30 -7.52
N SER A 118 -4.08 -3.92 -7.26
CA SER A 118 -4.60 -5.04 -8.06
C SER A 118 -4.81 -4.66 -9.53
N SER A 119 -4.68 -5.65 -10.42
CA SER A 119 -4.83 -5.47 -11.86
C SER A 119 -6.28 -5.60 -12.33
N ASP A 120 -7.13 -6.24 -11.54
CA ASP A 120 -8.51 -6.54 -11.91
C ASP A 120 -9.52 -6.24 -10.79
N LYS A 121 -10.78 -6.06 -11.20
CA LYS A 121 -11.89 -5.73 -10.30
C LYS A 121 -12.18 -6.82 -9.28
N ALA A 122 -12.12 -8.08 -9.67
CA ALA A 122 -12.47 -9.19 -8.78
C ALA A 122 -11.47 -9.31 -7.62
N THR A 123 -10.19 -9.12 -7.91
CA THR A 123 -9.13 -9.06 -6.88
C THR A 123 -9.30 -7.84 -5.97
N PHE A 124 -9.59 -6.66 -6.53
CA PHE A 124 -9.91 -5.45 -5.76
C PHE A 124 -11.08 -5.69 -4.78
N GLU A 125 -12.17 -6.27 -5.26
CA GLU A 125 -13.36 -6.55 -4.43
C GLU A 125 -13.08 -7.51 -3.27
N LYS A 126 -12.16 -8.46 -3.42
CA LYS A 126 -11.74 -9.35 -2.32
C LYS A 126 -11.12 -8.59 -1.14
N PHE A 127 -10.47 -7.45 -1.37
CA PHE A 127 -9.97 -6.58 -0.30
C PHE A 127 -11.06 -5.70 0.30
N ILE A 128 -11.99 -5.23 -0.54
CA ILE A 128 -13.03 -4.29 -0.12
C ILE A 128 -14.09 -4.98 0.74
N SER A 129 -14.48 -6.21 0.38
CA SER A 129 -15.56 -6.94 1.06
C SER A 129 -15.33 -7.08 2.58
N PRO A 130 -14.13 -7.46 3.08
CA PRO A 130 -13.89 -7.47 4.52
C PRO A 130 -13.91 -6.08 5.19
N VAL A 131 -13.48 -5.02 4.49
CA VAL A 131 -13.55 -3.64 5.01
C VAL A 131 -15.00 -3.18 5.10
N TYR A 132 -15.82 -3.48 4.09
CA TYR A 132 -17.26 -3.23 4.11
C TYR A 132 -17.94 -3.99 5.24
N LYS A 133 -17.57 -5.26 5.43
CA LYS A 133 -18.05 -6.08 6.55
C LYS A 133 -17.70 -5.45 7.91
N TYR A 134 -16.45 -4.99 8.08
CA TYR A 134 -16.04 -4.25 9.27
C TYR A 134 -16.95 -3.03 9.51
N ALA A 135 -17.20 -2.21 8.50
CA ALA A 135 -18.02 -1.02 8.63
C ALA A 135 -19.45 -1.32 9.09
N ASN A 136 -20.02 -2.45 8.65
CA ASN A 136 -21.39 -2.85 9.00
C ASN A 136 -21.49 -3.58 10.35
N GLU A 137 -20.53 -4.42 10.69
CA GLU A 137 -20.66 -5.38 11.80
C GLU A 137 -19.83 -5.01 13.03
N THR A 138 -18.92 -4.03 12.94
CA THR A 138 -18.11 -3.66 14.11
C THR A 138 -18.96 -3.40 15.33
N VAL A 139 -18.57 -3.99 16.46
CA VAL A 139 -19.21 -3.77 17.76
C VAL A 139 -18.83 -2.40 18.36
N SER A 140 -17.82 -1.75 17.82
CA SER A 140 -17.33 -0.45 18.29
C SER A 140 -18.13 0.67 17.63
N ARG A 141 -19.20 1.14 18.27
CA ARG A 141 -20.10 2.19 17.78
C ARG A 141 -19.49 3.59 17.96
N VAL A 142 -18.34 3.81 17.31
CA VAL A 142 -17.66 5.11 17.22
C VAL A 142 -17.71 5.61 15.77
N PRO A 143 -17.49 6.91 15.51
CA PRO A 143 -17.24 7.36 14.16
C PRO A 143 -16.18 6.47 13.51
N LEU A 144 -16.35 6.12 12.22
CA LEU A 144 -15.56 5.11 11.55
C LEU A 144 -14.06 5.25 11.84
N SER A 145 -13.47 4.21 12.43
CA SER A 145 -12.04 4.15 12.72
C SER A 145 -11.30 3.57 11.54
N ASP A 146 -10.17 4.20 11.18
CA ASP A 146 -9.22 3.62 10.25
C ASP A 146 -8.40 2.48 10.87
N TRP A 147 -8.39 2.36 12.20
CA TRP A 147 -7.56 1.42 12.95
C TRP A 147 -8.41 0.42 13.74
N HIS A 148 -8.39 -0.84 13.29
CA HIS A 148 -9.19 -1.91 13.90
C HIS A 148 -8.47 -3.26 13.88
N TYR A 149 -8.94 -4.18 14.72
CA TYR A 149 -8.53 -5.59 14.67
C TYR A 149 -9.25 -6.32 13.54
N THR A 150 -8.50 -7.05 12.73
CA THR A 150 -9.00 -7.74 11.53
C THR A 150 -9.74 -9.04 11.84
N ASP A 151 -9.53 -9.61 13.02
CA ASP A 151 -10.20 -10.81 13.51
C ASP A 151 -11.54 -10.51 14.19
N SER A 152 -11.61 -9.44 14.98
CA SER A 152 -12.77 -9.13 15.85
C SER A 152 -13.58 -7.90 15.44
N GLY A 153 -13.05 -7.08 14.52
CA GLY A 153 -13.68 -5.84 14.11
C GLY A 153 -13.73 -4.74 15.20
N LYS A 154 -13.04 -4.93 16.33
CA LYS A 154 -12.95 -3.90 17.37
C LYS A 154 -11.98 -2.80 16.95
N PHE A 155 -12.35 -1.52 17.21
CA PHE A 155 -11.41 -0.43 16.95
C PHE A 155 -10.23 -0.46 17.95
N VAL A 156 -9.07 0.06 17.54
CA VAL A 156 -7.86 0.03 18.37
C VAL A 156 -7.66 1.36 19.11
N GLY A 157 -7.71 2.50 18.42
CA GLY A 157 -7.38 3.75 19.10
C GLY A 157 -7.87 5.02 18.41
N PHE A 158 -7.65 5.18 17.11
CA PHE A 158 -8.04 6.38 16.38
C PHE A 158 -9.49 6.30 15.87
N LYS A 159 -10.17 7.44 15.84
CA LYS A 159 -11.52 7.59 15.28
C LYS A 159 -11.69 8.96 14.63
N ALA A 160 -12.61 9.08 13.70
CA ALA A 160 -12.98 10.32 13.03
C ALA A 160 -11.78 11.06 12.39
N ARG A 161 -10.84 10.33 11.77
CA ARG A 161 -9.67 10.93 11.10
C ARG A 161 -9.89 11.08 9.60
N SER A 162 -9.36 12.17 9.03
CA SER A 162 -9.42 12.47 7.59
C SER A 162 -8.73 11.43 6.70
N VAL A 163 -7.89 10.56 7.25
CA VAL A 163 -7.22 9.48 6.51
C VAL A 163 -8.20 8.52 5.81
N ILE A 164 -9.46 8.47 6.27
CA ILE A 164 -10.56 7.75 5.59
C ILE A 164 -10.74 8.22 4.13
N GLY A 165 -10.32 9.43 3.79
CA GLY A 165 -10.22 9.88 2.39
C GLY A 165 -9.39 8.94 1.51
N GLY A 166 -8.47 8.18 2.08
CA GLY A 166 -7.70 7.14 1.38
C GLY A 166 -8.55 6.02 0.77
N TYR A 167 -9.82 5.86 1.18
CA TYR A 167 -10.76 4.92 0.57
C TYR A 167 -11.04 5.23 -0.91
N TRP A 168 -10.87 6.46 -1.33
CA TRP A 168 -11.12 6.92 -2.69
C TRP A 168 -9.93 6.77 -3.62
N MET A 169 -8.84 6.12 -3.19
CA MET A 169 -7.62 5.95 -3.99
C MET A 169 -7.90 5.36 -5.38
N LYS A 170 -8.70 4.28 -5.46
CA LYS A 170 -9.03 3.66 -6.74
C LYS A 170 -9.80 4.61 -7.66
N VAL A 171 -10.76 5.36 -7.10
CA VAL A 171 -11.56 6.33 -7.86
C VAL A 171 -10.66 7.47 -8.39
N LEU A 172 -9.71 7.94 -7.57
CA LEU A 172 -8.73 8.94 -8.01
C LEU A 172 -7.89 8.42 -9.17
N MET A 173 -7.35 7.21 -9.04
CA MET A 173 -6.54 6.59 -10.11
C MET A 173 -7.31 6.45 -11.42
N ASP A 174 -8.55 5.98 -11.37
CA ASP A 174 -9.39 5.80 -12.56
C ASP A 174 -9.72 7.13 -13.24
N LYS A 175 -9.73 8.23 -12.50
CA LYS A 175 -9.91 9.58 -13.07
C LYS A 175 -8.63 10.16 -13.67
N MET A 176 -7.47 9.83 -13.12
CA MET A 176 -6.18 10.31 -13.63
C MET A 176 -5.74 9.58 -14.90
N GLN A 177 -6.25 8.37 -15.14
CA GLN A 177 -5.92 7.56 -16.32
C GLN A 177 -6.85 7.84 -17.53
N LYS A 178 -7.83 8.75 -17.39
CA LYS A 178 -8.69 9.23 -18.46
C LYS A 178 -8.13 10.50 -19.09
#